data_ea2089f64b1dc99796a8b99ca9ceae7e
#
_entry.id   ea2089f64b1dc99796a8b99ca9ceae7e
#
_cell.length_a   1.000
_cell.length_b   1.000
_cell.length_c   1.000
_cell.angle_alpha   90.00
_cell.angle_beta   90.00
_cell.angle_gamma   90.00
#
_symmetry.space_group_name_H-M   'P 1'
#
loop_
_entity.id
_entity.type
_entity.pdbx_description
1 polymer ?
#
loop_
_entity_poly.entity_id
_entity_poly.type
_entity_poly.pdbx_seq_one_letter_code
_entity_poly.pdbx_strand_id
1 'polypeptide(L)'
;MKNERDLWRELKRNTTKISWNRLENRSLLGTPDLLGYNSNSTFFTVELKYTSVHKIRFSPHQIAFHVKHENNTFILVGRSPDKGKVCLYPGSEIINLVREGLRLSPLACGWDACRLALDRL
;
A
#
# COMPACT_ATOMS: atom_id res chain seq x y z
N MET A 1 15.87 1.02 -2.79
CA MET A 1 14.79 1.31 -1.84
C MET A 1 15.27 0.99 -0.44
N LYS A 2 15.19 1.95 0.47
CA LYS A 2 15.72 1.80 1.83
C LYS A 2 14.69 2.15 2.92
N ASN A 3 13.61 2.82 2.55
CA ASN A 3 12.60 3.28 3.50
C ASN A 3 11.29 3.62 2.78
N GLU A 4 10.29 4.05 3.55
CA GLU A 4 8.98 4.42 2.99
C GLU A 4 9.05 5.62 2.04
N ARG A 5 9.98 6.57 2.28
CA ARG A 5 10.17 7.70 1.38
C ARG A 5 10.62 7.25 0.00
N ASP A 6 11.55 6.31 -0.06
CA ASP A 6 12.02 5.75 -1.32
C ASP A 6 10.89 4.98 -2.02
N LEU A 7 10.09 4.24 -1.25
CA LEU A 7 8.92 3.52 -1.77
C LEU A 7 7.93 4.49 -2.42
N TRP A 8 7.62 5.60 -1.74
CA TRP A 8 6.74 6.64 -2.28
C TRP A 8 7.28 7.22 -3.59
N ARG A 9 8.57 7.52 -3.62
CA ARG A 9 9.22 8.07 -4.81
C ARG A 9 9.13 7.10 -6.00
N GLU A 10 9.38 5.82 -5.76
CA GLU A 10 9.28 4.80 -6.81
C GLU A 10 7.83 4.56 -7.25
N LEU A 11 6.88 4.61 -6.34
CA LEU A 11 5.46 4.48 -6.67
C LEU A 11 5.03 5.60 -7.64
N LYS A 12 5.37 6.84 -7.35
CA LYS A 12 5.06 7.97 -8.24
C LYS A 12 5.65 7.77 -9.63
N ARG A 13 6.91 7.34 -9.69
CA ARG A 13 7.60 7.13 -10.96
C ARG A 13 6.98 6.01 -11.78
N ASN A 14 6.49 4.96 -11.13
CA ASN A 14 5.96 3.77 -11.79
C ASN A 14 4.46 3.82 -12.07
N THR A 15 3.75 4.85 -11.60
CA THR A 15 2.28 4.96 -11.76
C THR A 15 1.89 6.33 -12.30
N THR A 16 2.39 6.64 -13.50
CA THR A 16 2.23 7.98 -14.10
C THR A 16 0.78 8.32 -14.49
N LYS A 17 -0.09 7.33 -14.61
CA LYS A 17 -1.51 7.53 -14.94
C LYS A 17 -2.39 7.75 -13.70
N ILE A 18 -1.81 7.69 -12.50
CA ILE A 18 -2.53 7.86 -11.25
C ILE A 18 -2.21 9.23 -10.67
N SER A 19 -3.25 9.95 -10.27
CA SER A 19 -3.11 11.20 -9.54
C SER A 19 -3.03 10.88 -8.05
N TRP A 20 -1.99 11.34 -7.38
CA TRP A 20 -1.75 11.05 -5.97
C TRP A 20 -1.86 12.30 -5.10
N ASN A 21 -2.48 12.13 -3.94
CA ASN A 21 -2.47 13.12 -2.86
C ASN A 21 -1.94 12.46 -1.59
N ARG A 22 -0.98 13.10 -0.94
CA ARG A 22 -0.52 12.68 0.37
C ARG A 22 -1.50 13.14 1.43
N LEU A 23 -1.95 12.20 2.25
CA LEU A 23 -2.89 12.50 3.32
C LEU A 23 -2.09 12.79 4.60
N GLU A 24 -1.92 14.07 4.92
CA GLU A 24 -1.22 14.50 6.14
C GLU A 24 -2.26 14.95 7.16
N ASN A 25 -2.83 13.98 7.87
CA ASN A 25 -3.84 14.28 8.88
C ASN A 25 -3.37 13.80 10.26
N ARG A 26 -2.93 14.74 11.09
CA ARG A 26 -2.45 14.45 12.43
C ARG A 26 -3.57 14.16 13.42
N SER A 27 -4.79 14.53 13.11
CA SER A 27 -5.94 14.37 14.00
C SER A 27 -6.72 13.09 13.74
N LEU A 28 -6.52 12.42 12.59
CA LEU A 28 -7.19 11.15 12.27
C LEU A 28 -6.15 10.02 12.24
N LEU A 29 -6.04 9.34 13.36
CA LEU A 29 -5.11 8.22 13.50
C LEU A 29 -5.55 7.06 12.61
N GLY A 30 -4.58 6.40 11.97
CA GLY A 30 -4.84 5.24 11.12
C GLY A 30 -5.24 5.58 9.69
N THR A 31 -5.39 6.86 9.34
CA THR A 31 -5.66 7.26 7.95
C THR A 31 -4.50 6.83 7.07
N PRO A 32 -4.76 6.22 5.89
CA PRO A 32 -3.70 5.82 4.97
C PRO A 32 -2.87 7.00 4.48
N ASP A 33 -1.65 6.70 4.03
CA ASP A 33 -0.70 7.72 3.58
C ASP A 33 -1.13 8.45 2.33
N LEU A 34 -1.82 7.75 1.42
CA LEU A 34 -2.09 8.24 0.07
C LEU A 34 -3.54 8.07 -0.34
N LEU A 35 -4.04 9.06 -1.08
CA LEU A 35 -5.27 8.95 -1.86
C LEU A 35 -4.88 8.94 -3.34
N GLY A 36 -5.27 7.88 -4.05
CA GLY A 36 -5.07 7.75 -5.49
C GLY A 36 -6.35 7.92 -6.27
N TYR A 37 -6.21 8.39 -7.51
CA TYR A 37 -7.31 8.52 -8.45
C TYR A 37 -6.81 8.08 -9.82
N ASN A 38 -7.40 7.02 -10.36
CA ASN A 38 -6.93 6.44 -11.61
C ASN A 38 -7.70 6.94 -12.85
N SER A 39 -7.31 6.47 -14.03
CA SER A 39 -7.92 6.88 -15.30
C SER A 39 -9.37 6.41 -15.45
N ASN A 40 -9.80 5.47 -14.62
CA ASN A 40 -11.19 4.99 -14.59
C ASN A 40 -12.06 5.78 -13.62
N SER A 41 -11.55 6.90 -13.12
CA SER A 41 -12.26 7.77 -12.16
C SER A 41 -12.58 7.05 -10.84
N THR A 42 -11.71 6.13 -10.43
CA THR A 42 -11.85 5.41 -9.17
C THR A 42 -10.88 5.98 -8.13
N PHE A 43 -11.43 6.35 -6.97
CA PHE A 43 -10.62 6.69 -5.80
C PHE A 43 -10.26 5.44 -5.01
N PHE A 44 -9.07 5.44 -4.47
CA PHE A 44 -8.60 4.37 -3.59
C PHE A 44 -7.52 4.92 -2.66
N THR A 45 -7.25 4.21 -1.59
CA THR A 45 -6.19 4.60 -0.64
C THR A 45 -5.05 3.59 -0.66
N VAL A 46 -3.85 4.06 -0.33
CA VAL A 46 -2.68 3.20 -0.19
C VAL A 46 -1.93 3.57 1.09
N GLU A 47 -1.75 2.55 1.94
CA GLU A 47 -0.87 2.63 3.10
C GLU A 47 0.51 2.13 2.67
N LEU A 48 1.55 2.93 2.90
CA LEU A 48 2.92 2.55 2.56
C LEU A 48 3.59 1.87 3.75
N LYS A 49 4.17 0.71 3.51
CA LYS A 49 4.97 -0.02 4.50
C LYS A 49 6.28 -0.46 3.89
N TYR A 50 7.30 -0.48 4.71
CA TYR A 50 8.63 -0.93 4.33
C TYR A 50 9.16 -1.85 5.42
N THR A 51 9.69 -3.00 5.01
CA THR A 51 10.23 -3.98 5.97
C THR A 51 11.46 -4.67 5.42
N SER A 52 12.35 -5.11 6.31
CA SER A 52 13.52 -5.94 5.96
C SER A 52 13.29 -7.40 6.31
N VAL A 53 12.16 -7.72 6.92
CA VAL A 53 11.78 -9.08 7.37
C VAL A 53 10.39 -9.42 6.85
N HIS A 54 9.83 -10.55 7.28
CA HIS A 54 8.47 -10.92 6.89
C HIS A 54 7.40 -10.08 7.60
N LYS A 55 7.64 -9.77 8.88
CA LYS A 55 6.65 -9.07 9.69
C LYS A 55 6.48 -7.64 9.22
N ILE A 56 5.21 -7.20 9.15
CA ILE A 56 4.84 -5.83 8.83
C ILE A 56 4.17 -5.25 10.07
N ARG A 57 4.61 -4.06 10.49
CA ARG A 57 4.09 -3.42 11.70
C ARG A 57 2.96 -2.46 11.36
N PHE A 58 1.83 -2.65 12.03
CA PHE A 58 0.67 -1.77 11.92
C PHE A 58 0.28 -1.28 13.31
N SER A 59 -0.12 -0.02 13.40
CA SER A 59 -0.75 0.48 14.62
C SER A 59 -2.17 -0.08 14.74
N PRO A 60 -2.74 -0.14 15.97
CA PRO A 60 -4.14 -0.54 16.12
C PRO A 60 -5.11 0.30 15.30
N HIS A 61 -4.82 1.59 15.13
CA HIS A 61 -5.65 2.50 14.33
C HIS A 61 -5.60 2.17 12.84
N GLN A 62 -4.43 1.78 12.33
CA GLN A 62 -4.27 1.35 10.94
C GLN A 62 -5.04 0.06 10.68
N ILE A 63 -4.99 -0.88 11.61
CA ILE A 63 -5.76 -2.13 11.53
C ILE A 63 -7.26 -1.82 11.52
N ALA A 64 -7.72 -1.00 12.46
CA ALA A 64 -9.13 -0.63 12.58
C ALA A 64 -9.64 0.06 11.31
N PHE A 65 -8.83 0.94 10.72
CA PHE A 65 -9.19 1.62 9.48
C PHE A 65 -9.49 0.61 8.36
N HIS A 66 -8.60 -0.35 8.16
CA HIS A 66 -8.73 -1.31 7.06
C HIS A 66 -9.82 -2.36 7.32
N VAL A 67 -10.07 -2.72 8.57
CA VAL A 67 -11.21 -3.55 8.92
C VAL A 67 -12.52 -2.85 8.58
N LYS A 68 -12.59 -1.55 8.83
CA LYS A 68 -13.79 -0.74 8.57
C LYS A 68 -13.96 -0.40 7.09
N HIS A 69 -12.88 -0.30 6.34
CA HIS A 69 -12.90 0.13 4.93
C HIS A 69 -12.32 -0.96 4.03
N GLU A 70 -13.16 -1.93 3.67
CA GLU A 70 -12.72 -3.13 2.94
C GLU A 70 -12.52 -2.90 1.44
N ASN A 71 -13.21 -1.92 0.85
CA ASN A 71 -13.19 -1.70 -0.60
C ASN A 71 -12.29 -0.54 -0.98
N ASN A 72 -11.53 -0.72 -2.05
CA ASN A 72 -10.66 0.31 -2.63
C ASN A 72 -9.64 0.87 -1.62
N THR A 73 -9.18 0.01 -0.73
CA THR A 73 -8.08 0.31 0.19
C THR A 73 -6.99 -0.73 0.02
N PHE A 74 -5.74 -0.27 0.03
CA PHE A 74 -4.59 -1.14 -0.27
C PHE A 74 -3.44 -0.85 0.66
N ILE A 75 -2.57 -1.84 0.82
CA ILE A 75 -1.30 -1.73 1.51
C ILE A 75 -0.21 -2.10 0.52
N LEU A 76 0.74 -1.19 0.28
CA LEU A 76 1.89 -1.43 -0.57
C LEU A 76 3.11 -1.61 0.31
N VAL A 77 3.75 -2.76 0.18
CA VAL A 77 4.89 -3.13 1.02
C VAL A 77 6.15 -3.20 0.17
N GLY A 78 7.13 -2.36 0.48
CA GLY A 78 8.46 -2.45 -0.08
C GLY A 78 9.34 -3.29 0.82
N ARG A 79 10.22 -4.10 0.23
CA ARG A 79 11.11 -5.00 0.97
C ARG A 79 12.57 -4.71 0.67
N SER A 80 13.36 -4.60 1.74
CA SER A 80 14.83 -4.55 1.66
C SER A 80 15.38 -5.97 1.79
N PRO A 81 16.50 -6.34 1.13
CA PRO A 81 17.30 -5.51 0.22
C PRO A 81 16.90 -5.62 -1.26
N ASP A 82 15.81 -6.31 -1.54
CA ASP A 82 15.38 -6.62 -2.91
C ASP A 82 14.87 -5.38 -3.63
N LYS A 83 15.73 -4.79 -4.45
CA LYS A 83 15.36 -3.62 -5.26
C LYS A 83 14.21 -3.96 -6.20
N GLY A 84 13.18 -3.09 -6.21
CA GLY A 84 12.03 -3.25 -7.06
C GLY A 84 11.01 -4.28 -6.62
N LYS A 85 11.24 -4.97 -5.51
CA LYS A 85 10.25 -5.87 -4.96
C LYS A 85 9.26 -5.12 -4.09
N VAL A 86 8.07 -4.97 -4.63
CA VAL A 86 6.93 -4.41 -3.93
C VAL A 86 5.79 -5.42 -4.00
N CYS A 87 5.02 -5.50 -2.93
CA CYS A 87 3.84 -6.36 -2.87
C CYS A 87 2.63 -5.53 -2.52
N LEU A 88 1.55 -5.72 -3.25
CA LEU A 88 0.29 -5.01 -3.03
C LEU A 88 -0.71 -5.96 -2.40
N TYR A 89 -1.33 -5.52 -1.31
CA TYR A 89 -2.37 -6.28 -0.61
C TYR A 89 -3.66 -5.46 -0.54
N PRO A 90 -4.83 -6.08 -0.71
CA PRO A 90 -6.08 -5.37 -0.45
C PRO A 90 -6.24 -5.11 1.05
N GLY A 91 -6.85 -3.97 1.38
CA GLY A 91 -7.08 -3.60 2.78
C GLY A 91 -7.94 -4.61 3.53
N SER A 92 -8.84 -5.31 2.83
CA SER A 92 -9.66 -6.36 3.40
C SER A 92 -8.86 -7.52 4.00
N GLU A 93 -7.58 -7.67 3.59
CA GLU A 93 -6.69 -8.72 4.09
C GLU A 93 -5.88 -8.30 5.32
N ILE A 94 -6.20 -7.15 5.92
CA ILE A 94 -5.38 -6.59 6.99
C ILE A 94 -5.14 -7.56 8.16
N ILE A 95 -6.14 -8.32 8.58
CA ILE A 95 -6.00 -9.25 9.71
C ILE A 95 -5.01 -10.36 9.37
N ASN A 96 -5.14 -10.94 8.18
CA ASN A 96 -4.22 -11.98 7.72
C ASN A 96 -2.80 -11.41 7.51
N LEU A 97 -2.71 -10.19 7.00
CA LEU A 97 -1.43 -9.53 6.77
C LEU A 97 -0.69 -9.24 8.09
N VAL A 98 -1.41 -8.84 9.13
CA VAL A 98 -0.84 -8.66 10.48
C VAL A 98 -0.31 -9.99 11.01
N ARG A 99 -1.06 -11.07 10.80
CA ARG A 99 -0.70 -12.41 11.30
C ARG A 99 0.49 -13.01 10.54
N GLU A 100 0.47 -12.94 9.22
CA GLU A 100 1.39 -13.69 8.36
C GLU A 100 2.48 -12.83 7.73
N GLY A 101 2.30 -11.52 7.68
CA GLY A 101 3.24 -10.61 7.03
C GLY A 101 3.41 -10.96 5.56
N LEU A 102 4.64 -10.86 5.07
CA LEU A 102 4.95 -11.12 3.66
C LEU A 102 4.82 -12.61 3.25
N ARG A 103 4.49 -13.49 4.18
CA ARG A 103 4.15 -14.89 3.86
C ARG A 103 2.76 -15.00 3.25
N LEU A 104 1.91 -14.00 3.49
CA LEU A 104 0.60 -13.94 2.85
C LEU A 104 0.79 -13.65 1.36
N SER A 105 0.06 -14.39 0.52
CA SER A 105 0.10 -14.16 -0.94
C SER A 105 -0.46 -12.78 -1.28
N PRO A 106 0.31 -11.94 -2.00
CA PRO A 106 -0.16 -10.62 -2.38
C PRO A 106 -1.14 -10.65 -3.54
N LEU A 107 -1.90 -9.57 -3.71
CA LEU A 107 -2.71 -9.35 -4.89
C LEU A 107 -1.83 -9.18 -6.13
N ALA A 108 -0.70 -8.48 -5.99
CA ALA A 108 0.24 -8.24 -7.06
C ALA A 108 1.64 -8.09 -6.47
N CYS A 109 2.66 -8.49 -7.23
CA CYS A 109 4.05 -8.38 -6.82
C CYS A 109 4.88 -7.84 -7.98
N GLY A 110 5.77 -6.89 -7.69
CA GLY A 110 6.55 -6.17 -8.68
C GLY A 110 5.83 -4.93 -9.21
N TRP A 111 6.59 -3.97 -9.72
CA TRP A 111 6.02 -2.68 -10.12
C TRP A 111 5.01 -2.79 -11.26
N ASP A 112 5.28 -3.62 -12.27
CA ASP A 112 4.36 -3.75 -13.40
C ASP A 112 3.01 -4.33 -12.97
N ALA A 113 3.03 -5.38 -12.16
CA ALA A 113 1.81 -6.02 -11.69
C ALA A 113 1.03 -5.10 -10.72
N CYS A 114 1.73 -4.41 -9.83
CA CYS A 114 1.10 -3.47 -8.90
C CYS A 114 0.46 -2.30 -9.64
N ARG A 115 1.17 -1.74 -10.63
CA ARG A 115 0.65 -0.66 -11.46
C ARG A 115 -0.62 -1.09 -12.19
N LEU A 116 -0.58 -2.27 -12.83
CA LEU A 116 -1.75 -2.79 -13.55
C LEU A 116 -2.94 -2.98 -12.63
N ALA A 117 -2.72 -3.51 -11.43
CA ALA A 117 -3.79 -3.71 -10.46
C ALA A 117 -4.46 -2.39 -10.08
N LEU A 118 -3.68 -1.34 -9.85
CA LEU A 118 -4.20 -0.02 -9.48
C LEU A 118 -4.84 0.71 -10.67
N ASP A 119 -4.27 0.58 -11.87
CA ASP A 119 -4.82 1.22 -13.08
C ASP A 119 -6.19 0.64 -13.48
N ARG A 120 -6.44 -0.61 -13.11
CA ARG A 120 -7.67 -1.33 -13.49
C ARG A 120 -8.83 -1.20 -12.50
N LEU A 121 -8.62 -0.53 -11.38
CA LEU A 121 -9.68 -0.35 -10.39
C LEU A 121 -10.90 0.39 -10.93
#